data_b921210be728bb459bf457e9e36e9c86
#
_entry.id   b921210be728bb459bf457e9e36e9c86
#
_cell.length_a   1.000
_cell.length_b   1.000
_cell.length_c   1.000
_cell.angle_alpha   90.00
_cell.angle_beta   90.00
_cell.angle_gamma   90.00
#
_symmetry.space_group_name_H-M   'P 1'
#
loop_
_entity.id
_entity.type
_entity.pdbx_description
1 polymer ?
#
loop_
_entity_poly.entity_id
_entity_poly.type
_entity_poly.pdbx_seq_one_letter_code
_entity_poly.pdbx_strand_id
1 'polypeptide(L)'
;ASPLRDVYKRQSIPLLGVLLFTIVPLVYMICIAFTNFDHNHLPPGSLFHWVGFSNFGNVLTGRMAGSFFPILTWTLIWAVFATVTNFFFGIVLALIINTKDLKFKKLWRTIFVITIAVPIFISLLIMKNLLAPGGPLNEMLMNFGLTNHPLPFLTNPTWAKVSIIIVNMWVGIPYTMLVSTSIIMNLPQEQLEAAEIDGASKFQIFKRITFPQILIIMTPTLIQQFIGNINNFNVIYLLTGGGPDNPNFYQAGSTDLLVTWLYKLTVSAKDYNLASVIGILIFTLSAVFSLLAYTRTSSYKEGAVK
;
A
#
# COMPACT_ATOMS: atom_id res chain seq x y z
N ALA A 1 -0.96 -2.68 48.15
CA ALA A 1 -0.35 -2.05 46.92
C ALA A 1 -1.42 -1.27 46.20
N SER A 2 -1.17 0.02 45.89
CA SER A 2 -2.19 0.80 45.19
C SER A 2 -2.43 0.21 43.80
N PRO A 3 -3.70 0.15 43.31
CA PRO A 3 -4.02 -0.39 41.98
C PRO A 3 -3.23 0.27 40.87
N LEU A 4 -2.82 1.53 41.01
CA LEU A 4 -1.96 2.25 40.09
C LEU A 4 -0.56 1.62 39.92
N ARG A 5 0.05 1.14 41.04
CA ARG A 5 1.38 0.51 41.02
C ARG A 5 1.39 -0.80 40.21
N ASP A 6 0.30 -1.55 40.22
CA ASP A 6 0.19 -2.80 39.45
C ASP A 6 -0.08 -2.52 37.97
N VAL A 7 -0.79 -1.46 37.64
CA VAL A 7 -0.97 -0.98 36.25
C VAL A 7 0.38 -0.58 35.63
N TYR A 8 1.19 0.22 36.35
CA TYR A 8 2.52 0.65 35.85
C TYR A 8 3.47 -0.55 35.69
N LYS A 9 3.45 -1.51 36.59
CA LYS A 9 4.26 -2.73 36.45
C LYS A 9 3.86 -3.57 35.23
N ARG A 10 2.57 -3.69 34.96
CA ARG A 10 2.07 -4.42 33.78
C ARG A 10 2.37 -3.70 32.46
N GLN A 11 2.41 -2.37 32.47
CA GLN A 11 2.74 -1.57 31.30
C GLN A 11 4.24 -1.45 31.03
N SER A 12 5.11 -1.68 32.03
CA SER A 12 6.56 -1.51 31.88
C SER A 12 7.17 -2.44 30.83
N ILE A 13 6.74 -3.71 30.77
CA ILE A 13 7.27 -4.69 29.81
C ILE A 13 6.91 -4.34 28.36
N PRO A 14 5.63 -4.05 28.00
CA PRO A 14 5.29 -3.57 26.66
C PRO A 14 6.00 -2.27 26.28
N LEU A 15 6.09 -1.30 27.20
CA LEU A 15 6.79 -0.03 26.96
C LEU A 15 8.29 -0.24 26.71
N LEU A 16 8.94 -1.11 27.47
CA LEU A 16 10.34 -1.48 27.25
C LEU A 16 10.51 -2.15 25.86
N GLY A 17 9.59 -3.02 25.48
CA GLY A 17 9.57 -3.62 24.14
C GLY A 17 9.47 -2.57 23.02
N VAL A 18 8.56 -1.62 23.13
CA VAL A 18 8.43 -0.50 22.18
C VAL A 18 9.71 0.34 22.16
N LEU A 19 10.28 0.66 23.32
CA LEU A 19 11.51 1.43 23.41
C LEU A 19 12.66 0.73 22.67
N LEU A 20 12.91 -0.54 22.99
CA LEU A 20 14.07 -1.29 22.48
C LEU A 20 13.91 -1.69 21.01
N PHE A 21 12.72 -2.09 20.58
CA PHE A 21 12.51 -2.66 19.25
C PHE A 21 11.90 -1.69 18.23
N THR A 22 11.43 -0.52 18.68
CA THR A 22 10.87 0.50 17.78
C THR A 22 11.65 1.81 17.88
N ILE A 23 11.75 2.39 19.09
CA ILE A 23 12.33 3.74 19.24
C ILE A 23 13.84 3.72 18.99
N VAL A 24 14.58 2.77 19.59
CA VAL A 24 16.03 2.71 19.42
C VAL A 24 16.45 2.49 17.96
N PRO A 25 15.89 1.52 17.20
CA PRO A 25 16.21 1.38 15.77
C PRO A 25 15.82 2.61 14.94
N LEU A 26 14.71 3.27 15.26
CA LEU A 26 14.28 4.47 14.55
C LEU A 26 15.23 5.64 14.79
N VAL A 27 15.66 5.87 16.03
CA VAL A 27 16.67 6.89 16.36
C VAL A 27 18.00 6.57 15.67
N TYR A 28 18.42 5.29 15.69
CA TYR A 28 19.60 4.84 15.00
C TYR A 28 19.54 5.14 13.49
N MET A 29 18.42 4.78 12.83
CA MET A 29 18.21 5.10 11.41
C MET A 29 18.29 6.60 11.15
N ILE A 30 17.66 7.43 12.00
CA ILE A 30 17.73 8.89 11.86
C ILE A 30 19.18 9.36 11.97
N CYS A 31 19.96 8.88 12.95
CA CYS A 31 21.38 9.24 13.10
C CYS A 31 22.19 8.84 11.87
N ILE A 32 22.01 7.64 11.32
CA ILE A 32 22.70 7.16 10.12
C ILE A 32 22.49 8.07 8.92
N ALA A 33 21.31 8.67 8.77
CA ALA A 33 21.03 9.61 7.67
C ALA A 33 21.97 10.82 7.63
N PHE A 34 22.57 11.17 8.75
CA PHE A 34 23.53 12.30 8.89
C PHE A 34 24.99 11.87 8.86
N THR A 35 25.29 10.61 8.56
CA THR A 35 26.63 10.06 8.49
C THR A 35 26.98 9.63 7.07
N ASN A 36 28.24 9.30 6.82
CA ASN A 36 28.68 8.68 5.56
C ASN A 36 28.69 7.14 5.62
N PHE A 37 27.85 6.52 6.47
CA PHE A 37 27.86 5.08 6.67
C PHE A 37 27.34 4.34 5.44
N ASP A 38 28.24 3.71 4.70
CA ASP A 38 28.01 2.90 3.50
C ASP A 38 28.87 1.62 3.52
N HIS A 39 28.90 0.89 2.40
CA HIS A 39 29.69 -0.33 2.25
C HIS A 39 31.21 -0.15 2.45
N ASN A 40 31.76 1.07 2.33
CA ASN A 40 33.16 1.35 2.56
C ASN A 40 33.51 1.59 4.04
N HIS A 41 32.51 1.80 4.88
CA HIS A 41 32.64 2.15 6.29
C HIS A 41 32.16 1.04 7.23
N LEU A 42 32.27 -0.23 6.81
CA LEU A 42 31.85 -1.37 7.65
C LEU A 42 32.91 -1.69 8.70
N PRO A 43 32.57 -1.75 10.01
CA PRO A 43 33.48 -2.17 11.07
C PRO A 43 34.01 -3.60 10.83
N PRO A 44 35.29 -3.91 11.21
CA PRO A 44 36.24 -3.07 11.94
C PRO A 44 37.15 -2.19 11.03
N GLY A 45 36.83 -2.08 9.76
CA GLY A 45 37.65 -1.31 8.80
C GLY A 45 37.58 0.20 9.04
N SER A 46 37.02 0.94 8.09
CA SER A 46 36.89 2.39 8.20
C SER A 46 35.74 2.79 9.13
N LEU A 47 35.99 3.77 9.99
CA LEU A 47 34.92 4.36 10.80
C LEU A 47 34.15 5.41 9.98
N PHE A 48 32.83 5.46 10.17
CA PHE A 48 32.01 6.52 9.60
C PHE A 48 32.04 7.78 10.45
N HIS A 49 31.74 8.91 9.85
CA HIS A 49 31.68 10.21 10.52
C HIS A 49 30.44 11.01 10.11
N TRP A 50 30.17 12.06 10.85
CA TRP A 50 29.03 12.94 10.59
C TRP A 50 29.30 13.82 9.36
N VAL A 51 28.32 13.88 8.45
CA VAL A 51 28.35 14.72 7.23
C VAL A 51 27.18 15.72 7.18
N GLY A 52 26.42 15.84 8.26
CA GLY A 52 25.28 16.74 8.34
C GLY A 52 24.22 16.44 7.28
N PHE A 53 23.70 17.44 6.60
CA PHE A 53 22.63 17.32 5.60
C PHE A 53 23.13 16.94 4.18
N SER A 54 24.40 16.60 4.02
CA SER A 54 24.99 16.28 2.70
C SER A 54 24.24 15.16 1.97
N ASN A 55 23.81 14.12 2.69
CA ASN A 55 23.05 13.01 2.11
C ASN A 55 21.65 13.45 1.60
N PHE A 56 20.99 14.36 2.32
CA PHE A 56 19.73 14.95 1.86
C PHE A 56 19.93 15.78 0.59
N GLY A 57 20.99 16.58 0.53
CA GLY A 57 21.39 17.31 -0.68
C GLY A 57 21.64 16.35 -1.85
N ASN A 58 22.34 15.25 -1.63
CA ASN A 58 22.62 14.24 -2.66
C ASN A 58 21.33 13.58 -3.21
N VAL A 59 20.37 13.27 -2.33
CA VAL A 59 19.09 12.64 -2.74
C VAL A 59 18.17 13.65 -3.44
N LEU A 60 18.07 14.90 -2.94
CA LEU A 60 17.07 15.85 -3.41
C LEU A 60 17.53 16.72 -4.58
N THR A 61 18.81 17.08 -4.62
CA THR A 61 19.36 18.00 -5.63
C THR A 61 20.62 17.49 -6.32
N GLY A 62 21.23 16.44 -5.76
CA GLY A 62 22.48 15.87 -6.26
C GLY A 62 22.26 14.71 -7.23
N ARG A 63 23.25 13.81 -7.26
CA ARG A 63 23.33 12.68 -8.20
C ARG A 63 22.11 11.74 -8.15
N MET A 64 21.45 11.59 -6.98
CA MET A 64 20.32 10.68 -6.84
C MET A 64 18.97 11.30 -7.18
N ALA A 65 18.87 12.62 -7.36
CA ALA A 65 17.64 13.31 -7.70
C ALA A 65 16.97 12.76 -8.97
N GLY A 66 17.80 12.37 -9.97
CA GLY A 66 17.35 11.73 -11.21
C GLY A 66 16.66 10.37 -11.02
N SER A 67 16.94 9.68 -9.90
CA SER A 67 16.24 8.44 -9.52
C SER A 67 15.08 8.74 -8.55
N PHE A 68 15.33 9.60 -7.56
CA PHE A 68 14.39 9.86 -6.47
C PHE A 68 13.03 10.40 -6.96
N PHE A 69 13.02 11.45 -7.77
CA PHE A 69 11.78 12.07 -8.21
C PHE A 69 10.92 11.18 -9.12
N PRO A 70 11.46 10.46 -10.12
CA PRO A 70 10.67 9.50 -10.88
C PRO A 70 10.10 8.37 -10.03
N ILE A 71 10.88 7.82 -9.07
CA ILE A 71 10.41 6.77 -8.17
C ILE A 71 9.34 7.31 -7.21
N LEU A 72 9.53 8.52 -6.66
CA LEU A 72 8.51 9.19 -5.85
C LEU A 72 7.22 9.39 -6.63
N THR A 73 7.31 9.91 -7.85
CA THR A 73 6.15 10.11 -8.73
C THR A 73 5.42 8.79 -9.00
N TRP A 74 6.16 7.74 -9.32
CA TRP A 74 5.58 6.41 -9.51
C TRP A 74 4.97 5.86 -8.21
N THR A 75 5.60 6.05 -7.06
CA THR A 75 5.06 5.65 -5.75
C THR A 75 3.70 6.31 -5.48
N LEU A 76 3.57 7.61 -5.79
CA LEU A 76 2.30 8.32 -5.62
C LEU A 76 1.24 7.86 -6.61
N ILE A 77 1.60 7.70 -7.89
CA ILE A 77 0.70 7.16 -8.93
C ILE A 77 0.20 5.77 -8.49
N TRP A 78 1.10 4.89 -8.11
CA TRP A 78 0.77 3.57 -7.59
C TRP A 78 -0.20 3.64 -6.41
N ALA A 79 0.10 4.45 -5.38
CA ALA A 79 -0.72 4.55 -4.19
C ALA A 79 -2.15 5.03 -4.51
N VAL A 80 -2.29 6.01 -5.42
CA VAL A 80 -3.60 6.49 -5.90
C VAL A 80 -4.33 5.37 -6.64
N PHE A 81 -3.72 4.77 -7.67
CA PHE A 81 -4.39 3.74 -8.47
C PHE A 81 -4.74 2.51 -7.63
N ALA A 82 -3.80 2.01 -6.79
CA ALA A 82 -4.04 0.87 -5.92
C ALA A 82 -5.20 1.12 -4.94
N THR A 83 -5.30 2.32 -4.37
CA THR A 83 -6.38 2.66 -3.44
C THR A 83 -7.72 2.86 -4.15
N VAL A 84 -7.73 3.68 -5.23
CA VAL A 84 -8.96 4.04 -5.93
C VAL A 84 -9.57 2.83 -6.63
N THR A 85 -8.78 1.99 -7.30
CA THR A 85 -9.30 0.81 -7.99
C THR A 85 -9.86 -0.21 -7.00
N ASN A 86 -9.15 -0.49 -5.90
CA ASN A 86 -9.65 -1.39 -4.86
C ASN A 86 -10.94 -0.87 -4.23
N PHE A 87 -11.03 0.43 -3.96
CA PHE A 87 -12.23 1.05 -3.42
C PHE A 87 -13.40 0.96 -4.39
N PHE A 88 -13.21 1.41 -5.63
CA PHE A 88 -14.26 1.42 -6.63
C PHE A 88 -14.79 0.01 -6.93
N PHE A 89 -13.92 -0.93 -7.29
CA PHE A 89 -14.34 -2.29 -7.61
C PHE A 89 -14.81 -3.07 -6.39
N GLY A 90 -14.29 -2.77 -5.20
CA GLY A 90 -14.78 -3.33 -3.95
C GLY A 90 -16.21 -2.93 -3.65
N ILE A 91 -16.57 -1.65 -3.84
CA ILE A 91 -17.97 -1.19 -3.70
C ILE A 91 -18.86 -1.82 -4.77
N VAL A 92 -18.44 -1.81 -6.03
CA VAL A 92 -19.22 -2.42 -7.12
C VAL A 92 -19.52 -3.89 -6.80
N LEU A 93 -18.51 -4.64 -6.37
CA LEU A 93 -18.68 -6.04 -6.00
C LEU A 93 -19.58 -6.21 -4.76
N ALA A 94 -19.46 -5.33 -3.75
CA ALA A 94 -20.33 -5.32 -2.59
C ALA A 94 -21.80 -5.08 -2.96
N LEU A 95 -22.05 -4.13 -3.86
CA LEU A 95 -23.41 -3.86 -4.35
C LEU A 95 -24.00 -5.07 -5.08
N ILE A 96 -23.22 -5.70 -5.97
CA ILE A 96 -23.65 -6.89 -6.71
C ILE A 96 -24.00 -8.03 -5.74
N ILE A 97 -23.12 -8.33 -4.78
CA ILE A 97 -23.34 -9.42 -3.82
C ILE A 97 -24.54 -9.17 -2.90
N ASN A 98 -24.87 -7.90 -2.60
CA ASN A 98 -26.02 -7.56 -1.74
C ASN A 98 -27.34 -7.36 -2.51
N THR A 99 -27.35 -7.49 -3.84
CA THR A 99 -28.59 -7.43 -4.65
C THR A 99 -29.60 -8.48 -4.20
N LYS A 100 -30.89 -8.13 -4.09
CA LYS A 100 -31.95 -9.05 -3.59
C LYS A 100 -32.06 -10.34 -4.43
N ASP A 101 -31.88 -10.24 -5.73
CA ASP A 101 -32.12 -11.32 -6.69
C ASP A 101 -30.92 -12.25 -6.94
N LEU A 102 -29.77 -11.98 -6.32
CA LEU A 102 -28.57 -12.81 -6.53
C LEU A 102 -28.74 -14.19 -5.90
N LYS A 103 -28.65 -15.24 -6.72
CA LYS A 103 -28.65 -16.63 -6.25
C LYS A 103 -27.30 -16.98 -5.64
N PHE A 104 -27.31 -17.84 -4.61
CA PHE A 104 -26.08 -18.34 -3.97
C PHE A 104 -25.18 -17.24 -3.34
N LYS A 105 -25.74 -16.18 -2.78
CA LYS A 105 -24.98 -15.07 -2.14
C LYS A 105 -23.91 -15.55 -1.16
N LYS A 106 -24.24 -16.55 -0.32
CA LYS A 106 -23.30 -17.10 0.66
C LYS A 106 -22.08 -17.72 -0.03
N LEU A 107 -22.29 -18.46 -1.13
CA LEU A 107 -21.21 -19.09 -1.90
C LEU A 107 -20.28 -18.03 -2.50
N TRP A 108 -20.83 -17.03 -3.19
CA TRP A 108 -20.04 -15.96 -3.77
C TRP A 108 -19.23 -15.20 -2.72
N ARG A 109 -19.87 -14.85 -1.60
CA ARG A 109 -19.17 -14.21 -0.47
C ARG A 109 -18.03 -15.09 0.05
N THR A 110 -18.25 -16.39 0.21
CA THR A 110 -17.23 -17.34 0.67
C THR A 110 -16.05 -17.41 -0.30
N ILE A 111 -16.31 -17.47 -1.62
CA ILE A 111 -15.24 -17.50 -2.64
C ILE A 111 -14.33 -16.27 -2.51
N PHE A 112 -14.89 -15.07 -2.37
CA PHE A 112 -14.08 -13.86 -2.20
C PHE A 112 -13.38 -13.79 -0.84
N VAL A 113 -13.99 -14.30 0.23
CA VAL A 113 -13.36 -14.36 1.56
C VAL A 113 -12.19 -15.32 1.61
N ILE A 114 -12.26 -16.46 0.90
CA ILE A 114 -11.16 -17.43 0.82
C ILE A 114 -9.88 -16.76 0.27
N THR A 115 -9.99 -15.83 -0.66
CA THR A 115 -8.81 -15.12 -1.19
C THR A 115 -8.06 -14.32 -0.12
N ILE A 116 -8.75 -13.84 0.92
CA ILE A 116 -8.15 -13.13 2.05
C ILE A 116 -7.49 -14.11 3.03
N ALA A 117 -8.02 -15.33 3.14
CA ALA A 117 -7.47 -16.36 4.03
C ALA A 117 -6.13 -16.95 3.53
N VAL A 118 -5.88 -16.86 2.22
CA VAL A 118 -4.59 -17.30 1.65
C VAL A 118 -3.51 -16.27 1.97
N PRO A 119 -2.35 -16.69 2.55
CA PRO A 119 -1.26 -15.75 2.79
C PRO A 119 -0.84 -15.01 1.52
N ILE A 120 -0.79 -13.67 1.61
CA ILE A 120 -0.57 -12.79 0.45
C ILE A 120 0.69 -13.17 -0.36
N PHE A 121 1.77 -13.59 0.31
CA PHE A 121 3.01 -13.94 -0.38
C PHE A 121 2.83 -15.16 -1.30
N ILE A 122 2.01 -16.14 -0.92
CA ILE A 122 1.70 -17.32 -1.75
C ILE A 122 0.97 -16.88 -3.01
N SER A 123 -0.08 -16.05 -2.84
CA SER A 123 -0.86 -15.51 -3.96
C SER A 123 0.02 -14.72 -4.94
N LEU A 124 0.93 -13.89 -4.43
CA LEU A 124 1.83 -13.10 -5.26
C LEU A 124 2.86 -13.95 -6.00
N LEU A 125 3.43 -14.99 -5.38
CA LEU A 125 4.35 -15.90 -6.05
C LEU A 125 3.66 -16.74 -7.13
N ILE A 126 2.42 -17.15 -6.89
CA ILE A 126 1.60 -17.84 -7.91
C ILE A 126 1.36 -16.87 -9.09
N MET A 127 0.96 -15.63 -8.83
CA MET A 127 0.74 -14.63 -9.88
C MET A 127 2.02 -14.31 -10.66
N LYS A 128 3.17 -14.23 -9.98
CA LYS A 128 4.47 -14.06 -10.65
C LYS A 128 4.73 -15.19 -11.66
N ASN A 129 4.53 -16.46 -11.25
CA ASN A 129 4.72 -17.59 -12.13
C ASN A 129 3.70 -17.63 -13.27
N LEU A 130 2.43 -17.29 -12.97
CA LEU A 130 1.36 -17.21 -13.96
C LEU A 130 1.68 -16.18 -15.08
N LEU A 131 2.24 -15.02 -14.71
CA LEU A 131 2.55 -13.92 -15.60
C LEU A 131 3.97 -13.96 -16.19
N ALA A 132 4.76 -15.00 -15.87
CA ALA A 132 6.10 -15.17 -16.43
C ALA A 132 6.06 -15.36 -17.96
N PRO A 133 7.14 -15.04 -18.71
CA PRO A 133 7.18 -15.26 -20.15
C PRO A 133 6.84 -16.71 -20.59
N GLY A 134 7.35 -17.71 -19.88
CA GLY A 134 6.99 -19.14 -20.06
C GLY A 134 5.89 -19.59 -19.09
N GLY A 135 5.08 -18.70 -18.56
CA GLY A 135 4.03 -19.04 -17.61
C GLY A 135 2.73 -19.45 -18.26
N PRO A 136 1.85 -20.14 -17.49
CA PRO A 136 0.60 -20.71 -18.01
C PRO A 136 -0.29 -19.72 -18.76
N LEU A 137 -0.31 -18.43 -18.35
CA LEU A 137 -1.13 -17.43 -19.02
C LEU A 137 -0.62 -17.15 -20.46
N ASN A 138 0.68 -17.01 -20.63
CA ASN A 138 1.28 -16.82 -21.96
C ASN A 138 1.11 -18.05 -22.83
N GLU A 139 1.32 -19.27 -22.29
CA GLU A 139 1.07 -20.51 -23.03
C GLU A 139 -0.38 -20.63 -23.50
N MET A 140 -1.33 -20.28 -22.64
CA MET A 140 -2.75 -20.29 -22.96
C MET A 140 -3.09 -19.29 -24.09
N LEU A 141 -2.57 -18.06 -24.00
CA LEU A 141 -2.78 -17.02 -25.02
C LEU A 141 -2.22 -17.43 -26.38
N MET A 142 -1.05 -18.05 -26.42
CA MET A 142 -0.43 -18.56 -27.66
C MET A 142 -1.19 -19.77 -28.21
N ASN A 143 -1.61 -20.71 -27.38
CA ASN A 143 -2.36 -21.89 -27.79
C ASN A 143 -3.75 -21.55 -28.36
N PHE A 144 -4.39 -20.47 -27.88
CA PHE A 144 -5.62 -19.94 -28.46
C PHE A 144 -5.40 -19.05 -29.70
N GLY A 145 -4.16 -18.85 -30.13
CA GLY A 145 -3.82 -18.02 -31.29
C GLY A 145 -4.04 -16.52 -31.05
N LEU A 146 -4.17 -16.08 -29.78
CA LEU A 146 -4.37 -14.66 -29.44
C LEU A 146 -3.07 -13.86 -29.54
N THR A 147 -1.93 -14.52 -29.40
CA THR A 147 -0.59 -13.92 -29.60
C THR A 147 0.35 -14.94 -30.25
N ASN A 148 1.33 -14.42 -31.02
CA ASN A 148 2.36 -15.27 -31.64
C ASN A 148 3.64 -15.40 -30.80
N HIS A 149 3.74 -14.61 -29.72
CA HIS A 149 4.89 -14.59 -28.81
C HIS A 149 4.43 -14.22 -27.40
N PRO A 150 5.20 -14.57 -26.36
CA PRO A 150 4.84 -14.27 -24.99
C PRO A 150 4.71 -12.77 -24.74
N LEU A 151 3.61 -12.35 -24.09
CA LEU A 151 3.43 -10.96 -23.67
C LEU A 151 4.36 -10.65 -22.50
N PRO A 152 5.02 -9.49 -22.50
CA PRO A 152 6.04 -9.13 -21.52
C PRO A 152 5.43 -8.55 -20.22
N PHE A 153 4.50 -9.29 -19.59
CA PHE A 153 3.73 -8.83 -18.45
C PHE A 153 4.57 -8.27 -17.29
N LEU A 154 5.76 -8.86 -17.04
CA LEU A 154 6.64 -8.46 -15.93
C LEU A 154 8.01 -7.96 -16.39
N THR A 155 8.31 -8.06 -17.70
CA THR A 155 9.63 -7.76 -18.27
C THR A 155 9.71 -6.45 -19.05
N ASN A 156 8.56 -5.85 -19.40
CA ASN A 156 8.50 -4.52 -19.99
C ASN A 156 8.03 -3.49 -18.94
N PRO A 157 8.63 -2.29 -18.86
CA PRO A 157 8.29 -1.30 -17.84
C PRO A 157 6.81 -0.93 -17.75
N THR A 158 6.16 -0.71 -18.87
CA THR A 158 4.74 -0.33 -18.91
C THR A 158 3.84 -1.50 -18.55
N TRP A 159 4.08 -2.67 -19.17
CA TRP A 159 3.33 -3.88 -18.86
C TRP A 159 3.47 -4.27 -17.38
N ALA A 160 4.68 -4.19 -16.82
CA ALA A 160 4.92 -4.51 -15.41
C ALA A 160 4.12 -3.60 -14.47
N LYS A 161 4.07 -2.29 -14.74
CA LYS A 161 3.26 -1.34 -13.97
C LYS A 161 1.76 -1.66 -14.02
N VAL A 162 1.23 -2.00 -15.19
CA VAL A 162 -0.16 -2.38 -15.35
C VAL A 162 -0.45 -3.71 -14.65
N SER A 163 0.42 -4.71 -14.85
CA SER A 163 0.27 -6.04 -14.25
C SER A 163 0.25 -6.00 -12.72
N ILE A 164 1.15 -5.23 -12.10
CA ILE A 164 1.16 -5.11 -10.63
C ILE A 164 -0.11 -4.42 -10.10
N ILE A 165 -0.68 -3.44 -10.82
CA ILE A 165 -1.97 -2.82 -10.45
C ILE A 165 -3.08 -3.86 -10.52
N ILE A 166 -3.18 -4.65 -11.60
CA ILE A 166 -4.20 -5.68 -11.77
C ILE A 166 -4.09 -6.76 -10.68
N VAL A 167 -2.86 -7.22 -10.39
CA VAL A 167 -2.64 -8.20 -9.32
C VAL A 167 -2.98 -7.62 -7.95
N ASN A 168 -2.66 -6.35 -7.70
CA ASN A 168 -3.06 -5.68 -6.46
C ASN A 168 -4.59 -5.58 -6.32
N MET A 169 -5.32 -5.35 -7.42
CA MET A 169 -6.79 -5.40 -7.41
C MET A 169 -7.31 -6.77 -7.01
N TRP A 170 -6.75 -7.84 -7.57
CA TRP A 170 -7.09 -9.21 -7.20
C TRP A 170 -6.96 -9.46 -5.70
N VAL A 171 -5.92 -8.96 -5.08
CA VAL A 171 -5.65 -9.14 -3.64
C VAL A 171 -6.47 -8.19 -2.78
N GLY A 172 -6.68 -6.94 -3.21
CA GLY A 172 -7.24 -5.88 -2.38
C GLY A 172 -8.76 -5.72 -2.45
N ILE A 173 -9.37 -6.02 -3.61
CA ILE A 173 -10.83 -5.88 -3.81
C ILE A 173 -11.66 -6.69 -2.81
N PRO A 174 -11.34 -7.97 -2.48
CA PRO A 174 -12.13 -8.76 -1.55
C PRO A 174 -12.25 -8.14 -0.16
N TYR A 175 -11.17 -7.54 0.36
CA TYR A 175 -11.19 -6.85 1.65
C TYR A 175 -12.14 -5.63 1.62
N THR A 176 -12.00 -4.79 0.60
CA THR A 176 -12.86 -3.60 0.44
C THR A 176 -14.32 -4.00 0.24
N MET A 177 -14.58 -5.06 -0.51
CA MET A 177 -15.92 -5.64 -0.68
C MET A 177 -16.54 -6.07 0.65
N LEU A 178 -15.78 -6.75 1.53
CA LEU A 178 -16.27 -7.16 2.85
C LEU A 178 -16.64 -5.96 3.73
N VAL A 179 -15.77 -4.97 3.81
CA VAL A 179 -15.99 -3.75 4.61
C VAL A 179 -17.21 -3.01 4.07
N SER A 180 -17.28 -2.80 2.76
CA SER A 180 -18.44 -2.13 2.11
C SER A 180 -19.75 -2.90 2.29
N THR A 181 -19.70 -4.23 2.22
CA THR A 181 -20.86 -5.10 2.48
C THR A 181 -21.37 -4.90 3.90
N SER A 182 -20.48 -4.88 4.89
CA SER A 182 -20.87 -4.65 6.29
C SER A 182 -21.53 -3.30 6.48
N ILE A 183 -21.03 -2.25 5.82
CA ILE A 183 -21.63 -0.92 5.86
C ILE A 183 -23.02 -0.93 5.22
N ILE A 184 -23.15 -1.47 4.00
CA ILE A 184 -24.42 -1.53 3.27
C ILE A 184 -25.50 -2.27 4.07
N MET A 185 -25.14 -3.37 4.74
CA MET A 185 -26.08 -4.16 5.54
C MET A 185 -26.56 -3.44 6.81
N ASN A 186 -25.79 -2.46 7.31
CA ASN A 186 -26.10 -1.69 8.51
C ASN A 186 -26.72 -0.30 8.19
N LEU A 187 -26.98 0.00 6.92
CA LEU A 187 -27.69 1.23 6.56
C LEU A 187 -29.13 1.19 7.07
N PRO A 188 -29.68 2.32 7.57
CA PRO A 188 -31.06 2.40 8.00
C PRO A 188 -32.01 2.09 6.84
N GLN A 189 -32.73 0.95 6.93
CA GLN A 189 -33.65 0.50 5.89
C GLN A 189 -34.79 1.50 5.67
N GLU A 190 -35.26 2.16 6.74
CA GLU A 190 -36.28 3.20 6.69
C GLU A 190 -35.94 4.34 5.72
N GLN A 191 -34.63 4.76 5.66
CA GLN A 191 -34.22 5.80 4.73
C GLN A 191 -34.26 5.34 3.27
N LEU A 192 -33.95 4.06 3.01
CA LEU A 192 -33.98 3.50 1.67
C LEU A 192 -35.41 3.30 1.20
N GLU A 193 -36.30 2.79 2.07
CA GLU A 193 -37.71 2.60 1.79
C GLU A 193 -38.45 3.93 1.59
N ALA A 194 -38.18 4.95 2.42
CA ALA A 194 -38.72 6.28 2.23
C ALA A 194 -38.34 6.88 0.86
N ALA A 195 -37.10 6.73 0.45
CA ALA A 195 -36.60 7.19 -0.85
C ALA A 195 -37.28 6.42 -2.02
N GLU A 196 -37.54 5.11 -1.86
CA GLU A 196 -38.31 4.31 -2.83
C GLU A 196 -39.76 4.79 -2.94
N ILE A 197 -40.40 5.11 -1.82
CA ILE A 197 -41.78 5.68 -1.79
C ILE A 197 -41.82 7.05 -2.48
N ASP A 198 -40.78 7.88 -2.29
CA ASP A 198 -40.64 9.17 -2.95
C ASP A 198 -40.31 9.05 -4.47
N GLY A 199 -40.26 7.84 -5.01
CA GLY A 199 -40.02 7.57 -6.43
C GLY A 199 -38.57 7.70 -6.87
N ALA A 200 -37.62 7.66 -5.95
CA ALA A 200 -36.17 7.71 -6.31
C ALA A 200 -35.74 6.40 -7.00
N SER A 201 -35.00 6.55 -8.13
CA SER A 201 -34.40 5.39 -8.80
C SER A 201 -33.28 4.78 -7.95
N LYS A 202 -32.96 3.48 -8.17
CA LYS A 202 -31.86 2.78 -7.48
C LYS A 202 -30.51 3.52 -7.59
N PHE A 203 -30.25 4.17 -8.73
CA PHE A 203 -29.03 4.98 -8.91
C PHE A 203 -29.06 6.28 -8.09
N GLN A 204 -30.22 6.92 -7.96
CA GLN A 204 -30.40 8.11 -7.12
C GLN A 204 -30.22 7.77 -5.64
N ILE A 205 -30.78 6.66 -5.17
CA ILE A 205 -30.61 6.14 -3.81
C ILE A 205 -29.12 5.85 -3.56
N PHE A 206 -28.46 5.13 -4.47
CA PHE A 206 -27.04 4.87 -4.36
C PHE A 206 -26.23 6.17 -4.26
N LYS A 207 -26.40 7.10 -5.21
CA LYS A 207 -25.61 8.31 -5.30
C LYS A 207 -25.81 9.28 -4.14
N ARG A 208 -27.05 9.40 -3.64
CA ARG A 208 -27.43 10.42 -2.64
C ARG A 208 -27.48 9.91 -1.20
N ILE A 209 -27.68 8.61 -1.00
CA ILE A 209 -27.83 8.01 0.34
C ILE A 209 -26.70 7.03 0.63
N THR A 210 -26.58 5.97 -0.17
CA THR A 210 -25.67 4.84 0.11
C THR A 210 -24.21 5.22 -0.02
N PHE A 211 -23.80 5.80 -1.15
CA PHE A 211 -22.39 6.12 -1.44
C PHE A 211 -21.79 7.14 -0.48
N PRO A 212 -22.47 8.26 -0.15
CA PRO A 212 -21.96 9.21 0.83
C PRO A 212 -21.75 8.59 2.22
N GLN A 213 -22.66 7.73 2.68
CA GLN A 213 -22.52 7.04 3.96
C GLN A 213 -21.36 6.03 3.94
N ILE A 214 -21.19 5.27 2.85
CA ILE A 214 -20.03 4.40 2.66
C ILE A 214 -18.74 5.24 2.72
N LEU A 215 -18.68 6.34 2.00
CA LEU A 215 -17.50 7.20 1.94
C LEU A 215 -17.11 7.76 3.31
N ILE A 216 -18.09 8.28 4.08
CA ILE A 216 -17.85 8.81 5.42
C ILE A 216 -17.27 7.74 6.34
N ILE A 217 -17.88 6.55 6.37
CA ILE A 217 -17.46 5.46 7.26
C ILE A 217 -16.11 4.88 6.81
N MET A 218 -15.86 4.79 5.50
CA MET A 218 -14.62 4.24 4.95
C MET A 218 -13.45 5.25 4.92
N THR A 219 -13.67 6.53 5.12
CA THR A 219 -12.60 7.54 5.01
C THR A 219 -11.35 7.20 5.84
N PRO A 220 -11.42 6.81 7.13
CA PRO A 220 -10.22 6.41 7.89
C PRO A 220 -9.50 5.22 7.26
N THR A 221 -10.26 4.22 6.81
CA THR A 221 -9.72 3.03 6.14
C THR A 221 -9.05 3.38 4.81
N LEU A 222 -9.62 4.30 4.04
CA LEU A 222 -9.02 4.77 2.78
C LEU A 222 -7.70 5.51 3.00
N ILE A 223 -7.62 6.36 4.03
CA ILE A 223 -6.38 7.02 4.42
C ILE A 223 -5.32 5.99 4.79
N GLN A 224 -5.69 4.99 5.61
CA GLN A 224 -4.79 3.91 5.99
C GLN A 224 -4.34 3.07 4.79
N GLN A 225 -5.25 2.73 3.86
CA GLN A 225 -4.92 1.99 2.64
C GLN A 225 -3.98 2.78 1.73
N PHE A 226 -4.18 4.09 1.58
CA PHE A 226 -3.31 4.93 0.77
C PHE A 226 -1.88 4.98 1.33
N ILE A 227 -1.74 5.18 2.65
CA ILE A 227 -0.44 5.15 3.32
C ILE A 227 0.20 3.76 3.22
N GLY A 228 -0.60 2.70 3.41
CA GLY A 228 -0.17 1.32 3.23
C GLY A 228 0.31 1.04 1.80
N ASN A 229 -0.30 1.66 0.79
CA ASN A 229 0.12 1.53 -0.60
C ASN A 229 1.41 2.32 -0.90
N ILE A 230 1.66 3.48 -0.28
CA ILE A 230 2.97 4.15 -0.35
C ILE A 230 4.08 3.22 0.16
N ASN A 231 3.78 2.43 1.18
CA ASN A 231 4.71 1.48 1.82
C ASN A 231 4.52 0.03 1.36
N ASN A 232 3.93 -0.20 0.21
CA ASN A 232 3.61 -1.55 -0.28
C ASN A 232 4.87 -2.27 -0.81
N PHE A 233 5.58 -2.92 0.08
CA PHE A 233 6.75 -3.71 -0.27
C PHE A 233 6.38 -5.02 -0.99
N ASN A 234 5.39 -5.75 -0.47
CA ASN A 234 5.13 -7.14 -0.87
C ASN A 234 4.73 -7.28 -2.33
N VAL A 235 3.76 -6.50 -2.80
CA VAL A 235 3.25 -6.61 -4.17
C VAL A 235 4.36 -6.34 -5.18
N ILE A 236 5.14 -5.29 -4.97
CA ILE A 236 6.22 -4.91 -5.88
C ILE A 236 7.37 -5.93 -5.83
N TYR A 237 7.86 -6.21 -4.62
CA TYR A 237 9.06 -7.05 -4.48
C TYR A 237 8.83 -8.51 -4.89
N LEU A 238 7.70 -9.08 -4.51
CA LEU A 238 7.40 -10.49 -4.80
C LEU A 238 7.00 -10.73 -6.26
N LEU A 239 6.39 -9.75 -6.95
CA LEU A 239 6.03 -9.91 -8.36
C LEU A 239 7.20 -9.60 -9.30
N THR A 240 7.85 -8.46 -9.14
CA THR A 240 8.83 -7.94 -10.10
C THR A 240 10.22 -7.77 -9.53
N GLY A 241 10.38 -7.83 -8.19
CA GLY A 241 11.63 -7.41 -7.53
C GLY A 241 11.95 -5.93 -7.77
N GLY A 242 10.95 -5.11 -8.12
CA GLY A 242 11.14 -3.72 -8.56
C GLY A 242 11.53 -3.55 -10.03
N GLY A 243 11.74 -4.68 -10.76
CA GLY A 243 12.12 -4.67 -12.17
C GLY A 243 10.98 -4.26 -13.14
N PRO A 244 11.28 -4.21 -14.44
CA PRO A 244 12.59 -4.42 -15.05
C PRO A 244 13.60 -3.35 -14.67
N ASP A 245 14.88 -3.68 -14.75
CA ASP A 245 15.96 -2.76 -14.42
C ASP A 245 15.92 -1.51 -15.30
N ASN A 246 16.27 -0.38 -14.71
CA ASN A 246 16.34 0.90 -15.40
C ASN A 246 17.77 1.48 -15.26
N PRO A 247 18.53 1.54 -16.36
CA PRO A 247 19.93 2.02 -16.31
C PRO A 247 20.06 3.48 -15.88
N ASN A 248 18.98 4.26 -15.96
CA ASN A 248 18.97 5.66 -15.53
C ASN A 248 18.74 5.82 -14.02
N PHE A 249 18.39 4.73 -13.30
CA PHE A 249 18.09 4.76 -11.88
C PHE A 249 19.21 4.10 -11.10
N TYR A 250 19.64 4.79 -10.05
CA TYR A 250 20.63 4.23 -9.13
C TYR A 250 20.03 3.10 -8.31
N GLN A 251 20.48 1.85 -8.55
CA GLN A 251 20.04 0.65 -7.81
C GLN A 251 18.52 0.44 -7.76
N ALA A 252 17.79 0.90 -8.78
CA ALA A 252 16.35 0.75 -8.84
C ALA A 252 15.88 0.32 -10.23
N GLY A 253 14.76 -0.39 -10.27
CA GLY A 253 14.07 -0.73 -11.51
C GLY A 253 12.82 0.14 -11.75
N SER A 254 12.15 -0.15 -12.84
CA SER A 254 11.02 0.65 -13.35
C SER A 254 9.75 0.58 -12.52
N THR A 255 9.60 -0.47 -11.69
CA THR A 255 8.44 -0.65 -10.81
C THR A 255 8.76 -0.43 -9.33
N ASP A 256 10.00 -0.11 -8.98
CA ASP A 256 10.36 0.18 -7.59
C ASP A 256 9.54 1.34 -7.03
N LEU A 257 9.03 1.15 -5.83
CA LEU A 257 8.54 2.23 -4.97
C LEU A 257 9.68 2.70 -4.07
N LEU A 258 9.50 3.82 -3.40
CA LEU A 258 10.50 4.32 -2.46
C LEU A 258 10.89 3.28 -1.40
N VAL A 259 9.94 2.50 -0.90
CA VAL A 259 10.17 1.45 0.11
C VAL A 259 10.97 0.25 -0.43
N THR A 260 10.72 -0.19 -1.67
CA THR A 260 11.48 -1.29 -2.28
C THR A 260 12.87 -0.83 -2.72
N TRP A 261 13.00 0.41 -3.14
CA TRP A 261 14.29 1.02 -3.42
C TRP A 261 15.14 1.19 -2.16
N LEU A 262 14.54 1.69 -1.06
CA LEU A 262 15.19 1.73 0.25
C LEU A 262 15.74 0.35 0.65
N TYR A 263 14.96 -0.70 0.47
CA TYR A 263 15.39 -2.07 0.74
C TYR A 263 16.61 -2.47 -0.10
N LYS A 264 16.61 -2.19 -1.41
CA LYS A 264 17.74 -2.47 -2.30
C LYS A 264 19.00 -1.68 -1.89
N LEU A 265 18.86 -0.41 -1.53
CA LEU A 265 19.96 0.40 -1.02
C LEU A 265 20.55 -0.17 0.27
N THR A 266 19.69 -0.69 1.16
CA THR A 266 20.14 -1.28 2.43
C THR A 266 20.80 -2.64 2.23
N VAL A 267 20.16 -3.55 1.49
CA VAL A 267 20.56 -4.95 1.43
C VAL A 267 21.57 -5.22 0.32
N SER A 268 21.33 -4.66 -0.87
CA SER A 268 22.16 -4.94 -2.06
C SER A 268 23.32 -3.96 -2.19
N ALA A 269 23.05 -2.66 -2.12
CA ALA A 269 24.07 -1.62 -2.27
C ALA A 269 24.84 -1.35 -0.98
N LYS A 270 24.23 -1.62 0.18
CA LYS A 270 24.76 -1.30 1.52
C LYS A 270 25.06 0.21 1.71
N ASP A 271 24.24 1.04 1.08
CA ASP A 271 24.26 2.50 1.20
C ASP A 271 23.31 2.93 2.31
N TYR A 272 23.66 2.59 3.54
CA TYR A 272 22.77 2.75 4.71
C TYR A 272 22.39 4.21 4.99
N ASN A 273 23.32 5.14 4.74
CA ASN A 273 23.10 6.57 4.87
C ASN A 273 22.02 7.08 3.91
N LEU A 274 22.06 6.69 2.63
CA LEU A 274 21.08 7.10 1.61
C LEU A 274 19.73 6.40 1.84
N ALA A 275 19.75 5.12 2.19
CA ALA A 275 18.54 4.39 2.57
C ALA A 275 17.83 5.06 3.75
N SER A 276 18.58 5.51 4.77
CA SER A 276 18.05 6.21 5.93
C SER A 276 17.39 7.54 5.58
N VAL A 277 18.00 8.31 4.67
CA VAL A 277 17.38 9.56 4.14
C VAL A 277 16.06 9.26 3.46
N ILE A 278 16.02 8.25 2.58
CA ILE A 278 14.77 7.85 1.90
C ILE A 278 13.73 7.41 2.90
N GLY A 279 14.09 6.67 3.96
CA GLY A 279 13.19 6.29 5.04
C GLY A 279 12.57 7.50 5.75
N ILE A 280 13.36 8.52 6.06
CA ILE A 280 12.88 9.79 6.65
C ILE A 280 11.94 10.51 5.69
N LEU A 281 12.25 10.55 4.39
CA LEU A 281 11.41 11.19 3.38
C LEU A 281 10.07 10.46 3.20
N ILE A 282 10.06 9.12 3.19
CA ILE A 282 8.83 8.30 3.16
C ILE A 282 7.97 8.57 4.39
N PHE A 283 8.60 8.59 5.58
CA PHE A 283 7.89 8.90 6.82
C PHE A 283 7.27 10.30 6.76
N THR A 284 8.04 11.31 6.37
CA THR A 284 7.57 12.69 6.27
C THR A 284 6.41 12.82 5.29
N LEU A 285 6.53 12.19 4.10
CA LEU A 285 5.45 12.16 3.10
C LEU A 285 4.17 11.54 3.67
N SER A 286 4.30 10.37 4.32
CA SER A 286 3.17 9.65 4.90
C SER A 286 2.52 10.43 6.06
N ALA A 287 3.33 11.06 6.91
CA ALA A 287 2.87 11.86 8.04
C ALA A 287 2.13 13.13 7.57
N VAL A 288 2.69 13.87 6.63
CA VAL A 288 2.07 15.07 6.05
C VAL A 288 0.75 14.71 5.40
N PHE A 289 0.72 13.67 4.56
CA PHE A 289 -0.53 13.21 3.94
C PHE A 289 -1.57 12.80 4.99
N SER A 290 -1.16 12.01 6.00
CA SER A 290 -2.05 11.56 7.08
C SER A 290 -2.67 12.73 7.84
N LEU A 291 -1.86 13.72 8.22
CA LEU A 291 -2.32 14.90 8.94
C LEU A 291 -3.29 15.73 8.08
N LEU A 292 -2.93 16.01 6.83
CA LEU A 292 -3.78 16.77 5.91
C LEU A 292 -5.11 16.05 5.61
N ALA A 293 -5.09 14.75 5.45
CA ALA A 293 -6.29 13.97 5.23
C ALA A 293 -7.15 13.90 6.49
N TYR A 294 -6.56 13.63 7.66
CA TYR A 294 -7.26 13.52 8.94
C TYR A 294 -7.96 14.81 9.35
N THR A 295 -7.27 15.96 9.24
CA THR A 295 -7.85 17.27 9.59
C THR A 295 -9.07 17.67 8.74
N ARG A 296 -9.27 17.01 7.59
CA ARG A 296 -10.43 17.21 6.72
C ARG A 296 -11.60 16.25 7.00
N THR A 297 -11.42 15.27 7.89
CA THR A 297 -12.48 14.32 8.25
C THR A 297 -13.53 14.93 9.17
N SER A 298 -14.77 14.44 9.10
CA SER A 298 -15.85 14.83 10.02
C SER A 298 -15.52 14.47 11.46
N SER A 299 -14.85 13.34 11.69
CA SER A 299 -14.41 12.91 13.03
C SER A 299 -13.50 13.92 13.72
N TYR A 300 -12.61 14.59 12.96
CA TYR A 300 -11.78 15.67 13.49
C TYR A 300 -12.61 16.90 13.87
N LYS A 301 -13.58 17.27 13.02
CA LYS A 301 -14.43 18.44 13.25
C LYS A 301 -15.33 18.26 14.47
N GLU A 302 -15.89 17.08 14.69
CA GLU A 302 -16.69 16.75 15.87
C GLU A 302 -15.87 16.68 17.16
N GLY A 303 -14.62 16.23 17.11
CA GLY A 303 -13.70 16.22 18.25
C GLY A 303 -13.16 17.60 18.63
N ALA A 304 -13.08 18.53 17.67
CA ALA A 304 -12.62 19.91 17.90
C ALA A 304 -13.70 20.85 18.49
N VAL A 305 -14.97 20.40 18.51
CA VAL A 305 -16.12 21.17 19.05
C VAL A 305 -16.40 20.81 20.53
N LYS A 306 -15.69 19.82 21.08
CA LYS A 306 -15.69 19.50 22.53
C LYS A 306 -14.47 20.07 23.21
#